data_01321374e7da222214fa5b9df76b201d
#
_entry.id   01321374e7da222214fa5b9df76b201d
#
_cell.length_a   1.000
_cell.length_b   1.000
_cell.length_c   1.000
_cell.angle_alpha   90.00
_cell.angle_beta   90.00
_cell.angle_gamma   90.00
#
_symmetry.space_group_name_H-M   'P 1'
#
loop_
_entity.id
_entity.type
_entity.pdbx_description
1 polymer ?
#
loop_
_entity_poly.entity_id
_entity_poly.type
_entity_poly.pdbx_seq_one_letter_code
_entity_poly.pdbx_strand_id
1 'polypeptide(L)'
;MARLLVLACSATKRPDHDRIPALARYDGPLWRTLRAADPDGRCAKVAFLSAHYGFRDAATPIADYDARLTQDLAERMIASGVTTRWPRPPSPRRPDTYGIHAGAEIAGLTRYGAKPFQEIALVGGRLYVDVMHALVRGFVEMGCVRREARVSVINWPIGRMRQDLRAWLAAAPARGDQP
;
A
#
# COMPACT_ATOMS: atom_id res chain seq x y z
N MET A 1 16.92 8.16 -3.72
CA MET A 1 16.12 7.16 -4.44
C MET A 1 14.73 7.10 -3.81
N ALA A 2 13.65 7.12 -4.60
CA ALA A 2 12.29 7.08 -4.07
C ALA A 2 11.86 5.62 -3.85
N ARG A 3 11.51 5.28 -2.59
CA ARG A 3 11.10 3.94 -2.16
C ARG A 3 9.64 3.94 -1.74
N LEU A 4 8.90 2.90 -2.11
CA LEU A 4 7.51 2.67 -1.73
C LEU A 4 7.38 1.33 -1.01
N LEU A 5 6.78 1.36 0.17
CA LEU A 5 6.36 0.17 0.90
C LEU A 5 4.83 0.06 0.83
N VAL A 6 4.32 -1.03 0.32
CA VAL A 6 2.88 -1.32 0.32
C VAL A 6 2.60 -2.48 1.26
N LEU A 7 1.92 -2.22 2.36
CA LEU A 7 1.50 -3.26 3.31
C LEU A 7 0.03 -3.65 3.13
N ALA A 8 -0.25 -4.92 3.30
CA ALA A 8 -1.62 -5.37 3.54
C ALA A 8 -2.17 -4.75 4.82
N CYS A 9 -3.46 -4.41 4.82
CA CYS A 9 -4.15 -4.01 6.04
C CYS A 9 -4.08 -5.11 7.11
N SER A 10 -4.36 -4.74 8.36
CA SER A 10 -4.37 -5.68 9.47
C SER A 10 -5.79 -5.94 9.96
N ALA A 11 -6.09 -7.20 10.31
CA ALA A 11 -7.30 -7.53 11.05
C ALA A 11 -7.29 -6.88 12.45
N THR A 12 -6.11 -6.86 13.10
CA THR A 12 -5.93 -6.17 14.38
C THR A 12 -5.79 -4.68 14.16
N LYS A 13 -6.68 -3.90 14.78
CA LYS A 13 -6.74 -2.44 14.72
C LYS A 13 -6.85 -1.86 16.13
N ARG A 14 -6.40 -0.65 16.31
CA ARG A 14 -6.63 0.09 17.54
C ARG A 14 -8.11 0.51 17.62
N PRO A 15 -8.75 0.40 18.78
CA PRO A 15 -10.19 0.67 18.94
C PRO A 15 -10.50 2.17 19.16
N ASP A 16 -9.76 3.06 18.52
CA ASP A 16 -10.04 4.50 18.61
C ASP A 16 -11.36 4.82 17.91
N HIS A 17 -12.20 5.64 18.52
CA HIS A 17 -13.49 6.05 17.94
C HIS A 17 -13.32 7.02 16.77
N ASP A 18 -12.30 7.86 16.80
CA ASP A 18 -12.01 8.83 15.76
C ASP A 18 -11.32 8.19 14.54
N ARG A 19 -11.32 8.92 13.44
CA ARG A 19 -10.49 8.59 12.28
C ARG A 19 -9.04 8.95 12.61
N ILE A 20 -8.17 7.96 12.57
CA ILE A 20 -6.73 8.14 12.78
C ILE A 20 -5.95 7.62 11.57
N PRO A 21 -4.71 8.09 11.34
CA PRO A 21 -3.88 7.58 10.25
C PRO A 21 -3.83 6.07 10.23
N ALA A 22 -3.90 5.45 9.05
CA ALA A 22 -3.84 3.99 8.90
C ALA A 22 -2.57 3.42 9.55
N LEU A 23 -1.44 4.14 9.47
CA LEU A 23 -0.17 3.81 10.12
C LEU A 23 -0.33 3.61 11.65
N ALA A 24 -1.22 4.35 12.28
CA ALA A 24 -1.52 4.23 13.71
C ALA A 24 -2.67 3.24 13.97
N ARG A 25 -3.67 3.19 13.07
CA ARG A 25 -4.86 2.33 13.19
C ARG A 25 -4.51 0.85 13.14
N TYR A 26 -3.72 0.42 12.15
CA TYR A 26 -3.35 -0.99 12.01
C TYR A 26 -2.33 -1.38 13.07
N ASP A 27 -2.63 -2.41 13.85
CA ASP A 27 -1.81 -2.86 14.97
C ASP A 27 -1.39 -4.33 14.90
N GLY A 28 -1.40 -4.92 13.72
CA GLY A 28 -0.85 -6.25 13.48
C GLY A 28 0.68 -6.28 13.46
N PRO A 29 1.28 -7.50 13.45
CA PRO A 29 2.72 -7.68 13.61
C PRO A 29 3.59 -6.93 12.59
N LEU A 30 3.16 -6.83 11.33
CA LEU A 30 3.90 -6.10 10.28
C LEU A 30 3.90 -4.60 10.53
N TRP A 31 2.75 -4.05 10.93
CA TRP A 31 2.62 -2.62 11.25
C TRP A 31 3.41 -2.21 12.48
N ARG A 32 3.42 -3.07 13.53
CA ARG A 32 4.30 -2.87 14.68
C ARG A 32 5.78 -2.93 14.29
N THR A 33 6.13 -3.87 13.40
CA THR A 33 7.50 -3.98 12.89
C THR A 33 7.91 -2.74 12.10
N LEU A 34 7.03 -2.22 11.23
CA LEU A 34 7.27 -0.97 10.51
C LEU A 34 7.53 0.19 11.46
N ARG A 35 6.62 0.44 12.42
CA ARG A 35 6.78 1.55 13.38
C ARG A 35 8.06 1.45 14.21
N ALA A 36 8.50 0.23 14.54
CA ALA A 36 9.73 0.02 15.27
C ALA A 36 11.00 0.19 14.41
N ALA A 37 10.94 -0.17 13.13
CA ALA A 37 12.08 -0.13 12.22
C ALA A 37 12.26 1.23 11.51
N ASP A 38 11.17 1.96 11.32
CA ASP A 38 11.16 3.28 10.66
C ASP A 38 10.23 4.25 11.42
N PRO A 39 10.55 4.59 12.67
CA PRO A 39 9.69 5.43 13.51
C PRO A 39 9.49 6.83 12.95
N ASP A 40 10.45 7.34 12.21
CA ASP A 40 10.44 8.68 11.62
C ASP A 40 9.85 8.71 10.19
N GLY A 41 9.54 7.54 9.60
CA GLY A 41 9.02 7.45 8.24
C GLY A 41 10.00 7.93 7.17
N ARG A 42 11.30 7.72 7.37
CA ARG A 42 12.37 8.22 6.47
C ARG A 42 12.83 7.20 5.46
N CYS A 43 12.62 5.90 5.72
CA CYS A 43 13.14 4.82 4.88
C CYS A 43 12.35 4.65 3.59
N ALA A 44 11.03 4.87 3.62
CA ALA A 44 10.16 4.73 2.46
C ALA A 44 8.86 5.53 2.62
N LYS A 45 8.21 5.86 1.50
CA LYS A 45 6.79 6.22 1.53
C LYS A 45 5.98 4.95 1.80
N VAL A 46 5.00 5.05 2.69
CA VAL A 46 4.19 3.90 3.10
C VAL A 46 2.77 4.04 2.58
N ALA A 47 2.32 3.04 1.87
CA ALA A 47 0.93 2.87 1.45
C ALA A 47 0.37 1.55 2.00
N PHE A 48 -0.94 1.41 2.00
CA PHE A 48 -1.60 0.17 2.36
C PHE A 48 -2.60 -0.27 1.30
N LEU A 49 -2.86 -1.57 1.26
CA LEU A 49 -3.96 -2.16 0.51
C LEU A 49 -4.97 -2.76 1.49
N SER A 50 -6.23 -2.38 1.33
CA SER A 50 -7.34 -2.83 2.16
C SER A 50 -8.48 -3.35 1.30
N ALA A 51 -9.17 -4.39 1.77
CA ALA A 51 -10.40 -4.88 1.17
C ALA A 51 -11.53 -3.83 1.15
N HIS A 52 -11.50 -2.86 2.07
CA HIS A 52 -12.48 -1.79 2.17
C HIS A 52 -12.02 -0.52 1.45
N TYR A 53 -10.84 0.00 1.80
CA TYR A 53 -10.35 1.29 1.31
C TYR A 53 -9.59 1.22 -0.03
N GLY A 54 -9.27 0.02 -0.53
CA GLY A 54 -8.35 -0.13 -1.66
C GLY A 54 -6.93 0.29 -1.31
N PHE A 55 -6.22 0.84 -2.30
CA PHE A 55 -4.87 1.37 -2.12
C PHE A 55 -4.92 2.82 -1.60
N ARG A 56 -4.20 3.11 -0.50
CA ARG A 56 -4.14 4.42 0.14
C ARG A 56 -2.77 4.72 0.71
N ASP A 57 -2.45 6.00 0.84
CA ASP A 57 -1.36 6.49 1.69
C ASP A 57 -1.63 6.09 3.16
N ALA A 58 -0.62 5.57 3.84
CA ALA A 58 -0.73 5.17 5.24
C ALA A 58 -0.93 6.36 6.20
N ALA A 59 -0.68 7.59 5.77
CA ALA A 59 -1.02 8.81 6.50
C ALA A 59 -2.53 9.13 6.46
N THR A 60 -3.31 8.51 5.56
CA THR A 60 -4.74 8.75 5.43
C THR A 60 -5.48 8.36 6.71
N PRO A 61 -6.29 9.26 7.29
CA PRO A 61 -7.13 8.93 8.43
C PRO A 61 -8.25 7.96 8.02
N ILE A 62 -8.32 6.82 8.69
CA ILE A 62 -9.34 5.79 8.46
C ILE A 62 -10.16 5.53 9.72
N ALA A 63 -11.44 5.23 9.53
CA ALA A 63 -12.29 4.70 10.58
C ALA A 63 -11.97 3.22 10.83
N ASP A 64 -12.46 2.68 11.94
CA ASP A 64 -12.50 1.24 12.11
C ASP A 64 -13.50 0.61 11.13
N TYR A 65 -13.19 -0.58 10.68
CA TYR A 65 -14.00 -1.34 9.72
C TYR A 65 -13.71 -2.83 9.85
N ASP A 66 -14.66 -3.65 9.45
CA ASP A 66 -14.48 -5.09 9.28
C ASP A 66 -14.68 -5.45 7.81
N ALA A 67 -13.61 -5.82 7.14
CA ALA A 67 -13.63 -6.29 5.76
C ALA A 67 -12.44 -7.21 5.49
N ARG A 68 -12.72 -8.36 4.90
CA ARG A 68 -11.74 -9.36 4.52
C ARG A 68 -11.60 -9.41 3.01
N LEU A 69 -10.37 -9.51 2.52
CA LEU A 69 -10.11 -9.72 1.10
C LEU A 69 -10.41 -11.19 0.75
N THR A 70 -11.43 -11.38 -0.08
CA THR A 70 -11.78 -12.67 -0.67
C THR A 70 -11.19 -12.80 -2.08
N GLN A 71 -11.18 -14.01 -2.62
CA GLN A 71 -10.73 -14.26 -4.00
C GLN A 71 -11.51 -13.40 -5.00
N ASP A 72 -12.85 -13.42 -4.95
CA ASP A 72 -13.70 -12.63 -5.85
C ASP A 72 -13.45 -11.12 -5.74
N LEU A 73 -13.19 -10.62 -4.52
CA LEU A 73 -12.91 -9.20 -4.34
C LEU A 73 -11.52 -8.84 -4.90
N ALA A 74 -10.52 -9.70 -4.70
CA ALA A 74 -9.19 -9.52 -5.27
C ALA A 74 -9.24 -9.50 -6.80
N GLU A 75 -9.97 -10.43 -7.42
CA GLU A 75 -10.16 -10.48 -8.88
C GLU A 75 -10.85 -9.21 -9.40
N ARG A 76 -11.90 -8.73 -8.70
CA ARG A 76 -12.55 -7.46 -9.05
C ARG A 76 -11.61 -6.27 -8.91
N MET A 77 -10.77 -6.22 -7.86
CA MET A 77 -9.79 -5.15 -7.69
C MET A 77 -8.75 -5.17 -8.81
N ILE A 78 -8.27 -6.35 -9.21
CA ILE A 78 -7.34 -6.52 -10.33
C ILE A 78 -7.97 -6.05 -11.64
N ALA A 79 -9.18 -6.52 -11.94
CA ALA A 79 -9.90 -6.15 -13.17
C ALA A 79 -10.25 -4.64 -13.22
N SER A 80 -10.52 -4.04 -12.06
CA SER A 80 -10.88 -2.62 -11.93
C SER A 80 -9.69 -1.68 -12.13
N GLY A 81 -8.47 -2.18 -11.96
CA GLY A 81 -7.24 -1.41 -12.14
C GLY A 81 -7.11 -0.19 -11.23
N VAL A 82 -6.39 0.82 -11.69
CA VAL A 82 -6.01 2.01 -10.91
C VAL A 82 -7.07 3.12 -10.91
N THR A 83 -8.12 3.01 -11.70
CA THR A 83 -9.13 4.07 -11.91
C THR A 83 -10.42 3.87 -11.12
N THR A 84 -10.63 2.68 -10.56
CA THR A 84 -11.82 2.40 -9.75
C THR A 84 -11.67 2.95 -8.33
N ARG A 85 -12.73 3.59 -7.85
CA ARG A 85 -12.76 4.20 -6.51
C ARG A 85 -13.10 3.17 -5.43
N TRP A 86 -12.39 3.25 -4.32
CA TRP A 86 -12.59 2.46 -3.11
C TRP A 86 -12.65 3.37 -1.88
N PRO A 87 -13.54 3.13 -0.91
CA PRO A 87 -14.57 2.08 -0.93
C PRO A 87 -15.60 2.31 -2.03
N ARG A 88 -16.20 1.22 -2.50
CA ARG A 88 -17.33 1.31 -3.44
C ARG A 88 -18.55 1.90 -2.73
N PRO A 89 -19.39 2.67 -3.44
CA PRO A 89 -20.61 3.17 -2.85
C PRO A 89 -21.53 2.00 -2.43
N PRO A 90 -22.25 2.13 -1.32
CA PRO A 90 -23.15 1.07 -0.85
C PRO A 90 -24.37 0.87 -1.74
N SER A 91 -24.60 1.77 -2.68
CA SER A 91 -25.71 1.70 -3.65
C SER A 91 -25.25 2.21 -5.01
N PRO A 92 -25.68 1.56 -6.13
CA PRO A 92 -25.42 2.07 -7.48
C PRO A 92 -25.96 3.49 -7.75
N ARG A 93 -26.93 3.94 -6.94
CA ARG A 93 -27.52 5.30 -7.06
C ARG A 93 -26.65 6.40 -6.45
N ARG A 94 -25.62 6.05 -5.68
CA ARG A 94 -24.69 7.05 -5.15
C ARG A 94 -23.64 7.39 -6.19
N PRO A 95 -23.23 8.67 -6.28
CA PRO A 95 -22.23 9.10 -7.26
C PRO A 95 -20.89 8.40 -7.00
N ASP A 96 -20.12 8.18 -8.07
CA ASP A 96 -18.81 7.52 -8.06
C ASP A 96 -17.70 8.38 -7.41
N THR A 97 -18.07 9.48 -6.77
CA THR A 97 -17.19 10.33 -5.98
C THR A 97 -16.99 9.84 -4.54
N TYR A 98 -17.66 8.74 -4.17
CA TYR A 98 -17.64 8.25 -2.78
C TYR A 98 -16.26 7.78 -2.29
N GLY A 99 -15.51 7.11 -3.13
CA GLY A 99 -14.16 6.63 -2.79
C GLY A 99 -13.05 7.41 -3.50
N ILE A 100 -11.83 6.94 -3.35
CA ILE A 100 -10.66 7.43 -4.08
C ILE A 100 -10.05 6.26 -4.85
N HIS A 101 -9.52 6.50 -6.03
CA HIS A 101 -8.87 5.47 -6.84
C HIS A 101 -7.35 5.45 -6.63
N ALA A 102 -6.74 4.28 -6.81
CA ALA A 102 -5.32 4.05 -6.58
C ALA A 102 -4.41 4.98 -7.39
N GLY A 103 -4.85 5.34 -8.62
CA GLY A 103 -4.11 6.26 -9.48
C GLY A 103 -3.97 7.67 -8.88
N ALA A 104 -5.01 8.19 -8.23
CA ALA A 104 -4.90 9.49 -7.54
C ALA A 104 -3.97 9.42 -6.33
N GLU A 105 -4.07 8.35 -5.55
CA GLU A 105 -3.21 8.17 -4.36
C GLU A 105 -1.73 8.07 -4.73
N ILE A 106 -1.38 7.24 -5.72
CA ILE A 106 0.01 7.09 -6.13
C ILE A 106 0.56 8.37 -6.76
N ALA A 107 -0.26 9.10 -7.53
CA ALA A 107 0.13 10.39 -8.10
C ALA A 107 0.48 11.40 -6.98
N GLY A 108 -0.33 11.45 -5.91
CA GLY A 108 -0.06 12.26 -4.73
C GLY A 108 1.25 11.86 -4.03
N LEU A 109 1.47 10.57 -3.82
CA LEU A 109 2.69 10.04 -3.18
C LEU A 109 3.97 10.35 -3.99
N THR A 110 3.88 10.42 -5.32
CA THR A 110 4.99 10.76 -6.23
C THR A 110 5.06 12.24 -6.57
N ARG A 111 4.23 13.09 -5.97
CA ARG A 111 4.06 14.49 -6.38
C ARG A 111 3.77 14.59 -7.90
N TYR A 112 2.71 13.90 -8.31
CA TYR A 112 2.24 13.89 -9.69
C TYR A 112 3.29 13.37 -10.70
N GLY A 113 4.03 12.32 -10.31
CA GLY A 113 5.02 11.67 -11.17
C GLY A 113 6.40 12.36 -11.22
N ALA A 114 6.58 13.51 -10.55
CA ALA A 114 7.86 14.21 -10.54
C ALA A 114 9.01 13.39 -9.89
N LYS A 115 8.68 12.46 -9.02
CA LYS A 115 9.65 11.58 -8.35
C LYS A 115 9.15 10.14 -8.37
N PRO A 116 9.19 9.46 -9.52
CA PRO A 116 8.70 8.09 -9.63
C PRO A 116 9.49 7.14 -8.72
N PHE A 117 8.78 6.16 -8.18
CA PHE A 117 9.39 5.14 -7.33
C PHE A 117 10.32 4.22 -8.12
N GLN A 118 11.45 3.88 -7.54
CA GLN A 118 12.50 3.05 -8.13
C GLN A 118 12.68 1.73 -7.38
N GLU A 119 12.19 1.67 -6.15
CA GLU A 119 12.26 0.48 -5.31
C GLU A 119 10.94 0.33 -4.56
N ILE A 120 10.35 -0.86 -4.63
CA ILE A 120 9.04 -1.17 -4.06
C ILE A 120 9.12 -2.45 -3.26
N ALA A 121 8.51 -2.47 -2.06
CA ALA A 121 8.22 -3.70 -1.35
C ALA A 121 6.71 -3.93 -1.27
N LEU A 122 6.27 -5.13 -1.65
CA LEU A 122 4.88 -5.60 -1.53
C LEU A 122 4.83 -6.63 -0.40
N VAL A 123 4.10 -6.29 0.68
CA VAL A 123 4.14 -7.06 1.91
C VAL A 123 2.74 -7.48 2.34
N GLY A 124 2.47 -8.77 2.36
CA GLY A 124 1.15 -9.28 2.76
C GLY A 124 0.89 -10.72 2.38
N GLY A 125 -0.32 -11.19 2.64
CA GLY A 125 -0.80 -12.49 2.17
C GLY A 125 -0.97 -12.51 0.64
N ARG A 126 -1.04 -13.70 0.07
CA ARG A 126 -1.04 -13.92 -1.39
C ARG A 126 -2.05 -13.04 -2.14
N LEU A 127 -3.31 -13.05 -1.75
CA LEU A 127 -4.34 -12.26 -2.44
C LEU A 127 -4.03 -10.76 -2.46
N TYR A 128 -3.48 -10.23 -1.36
CA TYR A 128 -3.06 -8.83 -1.31
C TYR A 128 -1.91 -8.56 -2.26
N VAL A 129 -0.92 -9.44 -2.30
CA VAL A 129 0.24 -9.31 -3.19
C VAL A 129 -0.18 -9.38 -4.65
N ASP A 130 -1.11 -10.26 -5.01
CA ASP A 130 -1.64 -10.36 -6.38
C ASP A 130 -2.30 -9.04 -6.84
N VAL A 131 -3.13 -8.43 -5.97
CA VAL A 131 -3.72 -7.10 -6.26
C VAL A 131 -2.65 -6.02 -6.31
N MET A 132 -1.70 -6.00 -5.38
CA MET A 132 -0.60 -5.02 -5.37
C MET A 132 0.22 -5.08 -6.66
N HIS A 133 0.54 -6.28 -7.16
CA HIS A 133 1.24 -6.46 -8.43
C HIS A 133 0.45 -5.88 -9.62
N ALA A 134 -0.86 -6.10 -9.65
CA ALA A 134 -1.70 -5.53 -10.70
C ALA A 134 -1.69 -3.99 -10.65
N LEU A 135 -1.78 -3.41 -9.45
CA LEU A 135 -1.71 -1.95 -9.26
C LEU A 135 -0.36 -1.39 -9.67
N VAL A 136 0.75 -2.05 -9.31
CA VAL A 136 2.11 -1.60 -9.69
C VAL A 136 2.27 -1.54 -11.21
N ARG A 137 1.72 -2.49 -11.97
CA ARG A 137 1.71 -2.39 -13.44
C ARG A 137 1.02 -1.11 -13.92
N GLY A 138 -0.16 -0.81 -13.40
CA GLY A 138 -0.86 0.44 -13.73
C GLY A 138 -0.07 1.69 -13.29
N PHE A 139 0.64 1.65 -12.16
CA PHE A 139 1.48 2.75 -11.70
C PHE A 139 2.70 3.00 -12.61
N VAL A 140 3.24 1.93 -13.22
CA VAL A 140 4.28 2.05 -14.26
C VAL A 140 3.73 2.74 -15.50
N GLU A 141 2.55 2.33 -15.95
CA GLU A 141 1.88 2.95 -17.12
C GLU A 141 1.59 4.44 -16.89
N MET A 142 1.27 4.82 -15.64
CA MET A 142 1.06 6.21 -15.22
C MET A 142 2.36 7.01 -15.02
N GLY A 143 3.54 6.39 -15.12
CA GLY A 143 4.82 7.03 -14.85
C GLY A 143 5.10 7.33 -13.37
N CYS A 144 4.30 6.80 -12.44
CA CYS A 144 4.51 6.94 -10.99
C CYS A 144 5.52 5.95 -10.42
N VAL A 145 5.78 4.88 -11.16
CA VAL A 145 6.79 3.86 -10.88
C VAL A 145 7.66 3.72 -12.11
N ARG A 146 8.98 3.64 -11.93
CA ARG A 146 9.88 3.41 -13.05
C ARG A 146 9.68 2.02 -13.64
N ARG A 147 9.83 1.89 -14.95
CA ARG A 147 9.68 0.61 -15.65
C ARG A 147 10.70 -0.43 -15.17
N GLU A 148 11.90 0.03 -14.84
CA GLU A 148 13.00 -0.76 -14.29
C GLU A 148 13.02 -0.80 -12.74
N ALA A 149 11.93 -0.39 -12.09
CA ALA A 149 11.85 -0.39 -10.64
C ALA A 149 12.06 -1.78 -10.06
N ARG A 150 12.84 -1.86 -8.97
CA ARG A 150 13.07 -3.10 -8.26
C ARG A 150 11.88 -3.40 -7.35
N VAL A 151 11.20 -4.52 -7.59
CA VAL A 151 10.05 -4.96 -6.79
C VAL A 151 10.45 -6.15 -5.95
N SER A 152 10.34 -6.01 -4.63
CA SER A 152 10.54 -7.07 -3.64
C SER A 152 9.19 -7.56 -3.12
N VAL A 153 8.96 -8.86 -3.10
CA VAL A 153 7.75 -9.48 -2.52
C VAL A 153 8.10 -10.15 -1.21
N ILE A 154 7.39 -9.76 -0.16
CA ILE A 154 7.53 -10.32 1.19
C ILE A 154 6.21 -11.01 1.53
N ASN A 155 6.16 -12.33 1.27
CA ASN A 155 4.98 -13.18 1.47
C ASN A 155 5.43 -14.56 2.00
N TRP A 156 5.65 -14.63 3.30
CA TRP A 156 6.15 -15.80 4.02
C TRP A 156 5.35 -15.97 5.34
N PRO A 157 5.63 -17.00 6.15
CA PRO A 157 5.15 -17.02 7.53
C PRO A 157 5.56 -15.74 8.28
N ILE A 158 4.67 -15.26 9.14
CA ILE A 158 4.74 -13.92 9.74
C ILE A 158 6.09 -13.57 10.39
N GLY A 159 6.75 -14.55 11.01
CA GLY A 159 8.07 -14.35 11.64
C GLY A 159 9.12 -13.93 10.60
N ARG A 160 9.18 -14.62 9.46
CA ARG A 160 10.09 -14.33 8.37
C ARG A 160 9.71 -13.00 7.68
N MET A 161 8.43 -12.76 7.44
CA MET A 161 7.99 -11.48 6.86
C MET A 161 8.48 -10.29 7.70
N ARG A 162 8.45 -10.40 9.03
CA ARG A 162 8.95 -9.35 9.92
C ARG A 162 10.45 -9.14 9.79
N GLN A 163 11.21 -10.22 9.62
CA GLN A 163 12.68 -10.15 9.41
C GLN A 163 13.00 -9.49 8.07
N ASP A 164 12.36 -9.96 6.99
CA ASP A 164 12.59 -9.44 5.66
C ASP A 164 12.15 -7.97 5.53
N LEU A 165 11.05 -7.59 6.18
CA LEU A 165 10.61 -6.19 6.23
C LEU A 165 11.65 -5.29 6.93
N ARG A 166 12.21 -5.72 8.07
CA ARG A 166 13.29 -4.97 8.75
C ARG A 166 14.53 -4.86 7.86
N ALA A 167 14.94 -5.97 7.25
CA ALA A 167 16.09 -5.99 6.36
C ALA A 167 15.89 -5.05 5.16
N TRP A 168 14.70 -5.06 4.55
CA TRP A 168 14.38 -4.16 3.46
C TRP A 168 14.41 -2.69 3.89
N LEU A 169 13.82 -2.35 5.04
CA LEU A 169 13.83 -0.98 5.57
C LEU A 169 15.26 -0.50 5.90
N ALA A 170 16.08 -1.37 6.48
CA ALA A 170 17.46 -1.06 6.86
C ALA A 170 18.41 -0.97 5.65
N ALA A 171 18.07 -1.59 4.53
CA ALA A 171 18.88 -1.52 3.32
C ALA A 171 18.97 -0.06 2.85
N ALA A 172 20.19 0.46 2.70
CA ALA A 172 20.38 1.76 2.08
C ALA A 172 19.76 1.75 0.67
N PRO A 173 19.12 2.84 0.22
CA PRO A 173 18.67 2.93 -1.16
C PRO A 173 19.86 2.66 -2.06
N ALA A 174 19.72 1.72 -3.02
CA ALA A 174 20.80 1.40 -3.95
C ALA A 174 21.28 2.71 -4.57
N ARG A 175 22.58 2.99 -4.46
CA ARG A 175 23.18 4.17 -5.09
C ARG A 175 22.89 4.05 -6.58
N GLY A 176 21.99 4.88 -7.08
CA GLY A 176 21.91 5.07 -8.51
C GLY A 176 23.25 5.60 -8.97
N ASP A 177 23.81 5.02 -10.03
CA ASP A 177 24.96 5.60 -10.72
C ASP A 177 24.68 7.09 -10.89
N GLN A 178 25.46 7.90 -10.20
CA GLN A 178 25.52 9.32 -10.52
C GLN A 178 26.23 9.42 -11.86
N PRO A 179 25.66 10.14 -12.83
CA PRO A 179 26.37 10.47 -14.06
C PRO A 179 27.56 11.35 -13.78
#